data_a5c723fc7f2c82c9c3fba401d5a12bba
#
_entry.id   a5c723fc7f2c82c9c3fba401d5a12bba
#
_cell.length_a   1.000
_cell.length_b   1.000
_cell.length_c   1.000
_cell.angle_alpha   90.00
_cell.angle_beta   90.00
_cell.angle_gamma   90.00
#
_symmetry.space_group_name_H-M   'P 1'
#
loop_
_entity.id
_entity.type
_entity.pdbx_description
1 polymer ?
#
loop_
_entity_poly.entity_id
_entity_poly.type
_entity_poly.pdbx_seq_one_letter_code
_entity_poly.pdbx_strand_id
1 'polypeptide(L)'
;MAEPPAERLNAINDIPGDVNDALHIRDRNKLFEPGDLPGKFGWWRFDDGTVMIANQVLFPGTTGEMFDWWFVWHAIDRLRYAIWDPEDHFDVYLEDKAHALDFSLSVRERHWGSVHHIWEDAGMGVIEFLCANFKRPGDQGYDESKIDTDACNSLICANCFAVGNAEMPDMPSVMSHFLRPVSGGSELRSHFWMGWQIIDGEPVKCVPDGISIPSVVATSLLKHNVIEFTNLAAILPLVYAEEKDNWL
;
A
#
# COMPACT_ATOMS: atom_id res chain seq x y z
N MET A 1 16.41 -10.48 -5.66
CA MET A 1 14.97 -10.26 -5.43
C MET A 1 14.26 -11.61 -5.36
N ALA A 2 13.25 -11.76 -4.49
CA ALA A 2 12.43 -12.98 -4.46
C ALA A 2 11.58 -13.07 -5.72
N GLU A 3 11.42 -14.27 -6.27
CA GLU A 3 10.65 -14.49 -7.49
C GLU A 3 9.15 -14.53 -7.17
N PRO A 4 8.33 -13.65 -7.79
CA PRO A 4 6.90 -13.65 -7.56
C PRO A 4 6.24 -14.93 -8.11
N PRO A 5 5.16 -15.44 -7.47
CA PRO A 5 4.47 -16.64 -7.93
C PRO A 5 3.93 -16.48 -9.36
N ALA A 6 4.38 -17.33 -10.28
CA ALA A 6 3.99 -17.25 -11.68
C ALA A 6 2.48 -17.38 -11.91
N GLU A 7 1.79 -18.17 -11.08
CA GLU A 7 0.33 -18.29 -11.14
C GLU A 7 -0.38 -16.98 -10.83
N ARG A 8 0.17 -16.13 -9.92
CA ARG A 8 -0.41 -14.82 -9.63
C ARG A 8 -0.20 -13.86 -10.78
N LEU A 9 1.02 -13.78 -11.34
CA LEU A 9 1.30 -12.94 -12.50
C LEU A 9 0.44 -13.33 -13.70
N ASN A 10 0.26 -14.64 -13.95
CA ASN A 10 -0.56 -15.15 -15.04
C ASN A 10 -2.08 -14.91 -14.82
N ALA A 11 -2.53 -14.73 -13.59
CA ALA A 11 -3.93 -14.43 -13.29
C ALA A 11 -4.29 -12.96 -13.53
N ILE A 12 -3.31 -12.07 -13.64
CA ILE A 12 -3.53 -10.65 -13.93
C ILE A 12 -3.91 -10.49 -15.40
N ASN A 13 -5.09 -9.94 -15.66
CA ASN A 13 -5.60 -9.71 -17.01
C ASN A 13 -6.52 -8.49 -17.03
N ASP A 14 -6.94 -8.07 -18.23
CA ASP A 14 -7.77 -6.87 -18.44
C ASP A 14 -9.25 -7.02 -18.09
N ILE A 15 -9.67 -8.18 -17.57
CA ILE A 15 -11.05 -8.44 -17.18
C ILE A 15 -11.18 -8.17 -15.67
N PRO A 16 -12.02 -7.19 -15.26
CA PRO A 16 -12.27 -6.95 -13.85
C PRO A 16 -13.01 -8.14 -13.20
N GLY A 17 -12.77 -8.33 -11.91
CA GLY A 17 -13.56 -9.26 -11.11
C GLY A 17 -15.03 -8.84 -11.00
N ASP A 18 -15.88 -9.75 -10.51
CA ASP A 18 -17.27 -9.43 -10.21
C ASP A 18 -17.33 -8.37 -9.12
N VAL A 19 -17.96 -7.24 -9.40
CA VAL A 19 -18.05 -6.10 -8.48
C VAL A 19 -18.70 -6.44 -7.14
N ASN A 20 -19.48 -7.51 -7.07
CA ASN A 20 -20.07 -8.00 -5.81
C ASN A 20 -19.03 -8.57 -4.85
N ASP A 21 -17.84 -8.95 -5.34
CA ASP A 21 -16.72 -9.41 -4.54
C ASP A 21 -15.80 -8.25 -4.10
N ALA A 22 -16.00 -7.06 -4.64
CA ALA A 22 -15.16 -5.91 -4.34
C ALA A 22 -15.46 -5.33 -2.95
N LEU A 23 -14.42 -4.99 -2.20
CA LEU A 23 -14.55 -4.20 -0.99
C LEU A 23 -14.64 -2.71 -1.36
N HIS A 24 -15.84 -2.13 -1.28
CA HIS A 24 -16.00 -0.70 -1.51
C HIS A 24 -15.29 0.11 -0.42
N ILE A 25 -14.69 1.26 -0.77
CA ILE A 25 -13.91 2.09 0.16
C ILE A 25 -14.70 2.52 1.41
N ARG A 26 -16.02 2.71 1.31
CA ARG A 26 -16.90 3.03 2.45
C ARG A 26 -17.00 1.89 3.45
N ASP A 27 -16.72 0.67 3.01
CA ASP A 27 -16.74 -0.55 3.79
C ASP A 27 -15.36 -0.99 4.29
N ARG A 28 -14.32 -0.14 4.15
CA ARG A 28 -12.92 -0.47 4.45
C ARG A 28 -12.68 -1.07 5.84
N ASN A 29 -13.54 -0.74 6.82
CA ASN A 29 -13.48 -1.33 8.15
C ASN A 29 -13.82 -2.84 8.20
N LYS A 30 -14.38 -3.41 7.13
CA LYS A 30 -14.53 -4.87 7.00
C LYS A 30 -13.18 -5.60 6.92
N LEU A 31 -12.07 -4.90 6.65
CA LEU A 31 -10.73 -5.47 6.78
C LEU A 31 -10.44 -6.05 8.16
N PHE A 32 -11.06 -5.50 9.22
CA PHE A 32 -10.94 -6.01 10.59
C PHE A 32 -11.81 -7.25 10.88
N GLU A 33 -12.73 -7.61 9.99
CA GLU A 33 -13.57 -8.77 10.19
C GLU A 33 -12.76 -10.08 10.09
N PRO A 34 -13.08 -11.07 10.90
CA PRO A 34 -12.40 -12.37 10.84
C PRO A 34 -12.70 -13.11 9.53
N GLY A 35 -11.76 -13.95 9.12
CA GLY A 35 -11.89 -14.72 7.88
C GLY A 35 -11.37 -13.99 6.64
N ASP A 36 -11.68 -14.54 5.48
CA ASP A 36 -11.28 -13.99 4.20
C ASP A 36 -12.37 -13.09 3.63
N LEU A 37 -11.95 -11.98 3.02
CA LEU A 37 -12.83 -11.17 2.17
C LEU A 37 -12.94 -11.81 0.78
N PRO A 38 -14.06 -11.69 0.07
CA PRO A 38 -14.24 -12.26 -1.28
C PRO A 38 -13.14 -11.78 -2.24
N GLY A 39 -12.96 -10.49 -2.41
CA GLY A 39 -12.00 -9.91 -3.34
C GLY A 39 -10.60 -9.77 -2.78
N LYS A 40 -9.88 -10.88 -2.54
CA LYS A 40 -8.54 -10.87 -1.93
C LYS A 40 -7.37 -10.77 -2.91
N PHE A 41 -7.60 -10.97 -4.20
CA PHE A 41 -6.61 -10.84 -5.25
C PHE A 41 -7.25 -10.49 -6.59
N GLY A 42 -6.83 -9.40 -7.20
CA GLY A 42 -7.32 -8.92 -8.49
C GLY A 42 -7.62 -7.42 -8.51
N TRP A 43 -8.41 -7.03 -9.47
CA TRP A 43 -8.91 -5.66 -9.58
C TRP A 43 -10.38 -5.65 -9.99
N TRP A 44 -11.12 -4.64 -9.55
CA TRP A 44 -12.56 -4.50 -9.75
C TRP A 44 -12.90 -3.07 -10.15
N ARG A 45 -13.81 -2.93 -11.10
CA ARG A 45 -14.30 -1.63 -11.53
C ARG A 45 -15.70 -1.42 -11.03
N PHE A 46 -15.95 -0.27 -10.42
CA PHE A 46 -17.28 0.18 -10.02
C PHE A 46 -17.96 0.94 -11.15
N ASP A 47 -19.30 1.01 -11.11
CA ASP A 47 -20.11 1.71 -12.13
C ASP A 47 -19.79 3.22 -12.22
N ASP A 48 -19.25 3.80 -11.16
CA ASP A 48 -18.83 5.20 -11.08
C ASP A 48 -17.44 5.47 -11.69
N GLY A 49 -16.82 4.47 -12.31
CA GLY A 49 -15.52 4.55 -12.99
C GLY A 49 -14.31 4.37 -12.07
N THR A 50 -14.51 4.28 -10.75
CA THR A 50 -13.42 4.02 -9.78
C THR A 50 -13.01 2.55 -9.81
N VAL A 51 -11.82 2.25 -9.25
CA VAL A 51 -11.25 0.90 -9.26
C VAL A 51 -10.76 0.52 -7.86
N MET A 52 -11.03 -0.73 -7.47
CA MET A 52 -10.34 -1.37 -6.34
C MET A 52 -9.30 -2.36 -6.86
N ILE A 53 -8.14 -2.38 -6.24
CA ILE A 53 -7.09 -3.38 -6.43
C ILE A 53 -6.84 -4.03 -5.07
N ALA A 54 -6.68 -5.36 -5.05
CA ALA A 54 -6.36 -6.09 -3.83
C ALA A 54 -5.30 -7.17 -4.10
N ASN A 55 -4.37 -7.28 -3.15
CA ASN A 55 -3.36 -8.33 -3.12
C ASN A 55 -3.19 -8.84 -1.68
N GLN A 56 -3.43 -10.14 -1.46
CA GLN A 56 -3.23 -10.80 -0.17
C GLN A 56 -1.94 -11.61 -0.20
N VAL A 57 -1.01 -11.33 0.73
CA VAL A 57 0.31 -11.95 0.79
C VAL A 57 0.61 -12.41 2.21
N LEU A 58 1.18 -13.62 2.33
CA LEU A 58 1.71 -14.10 3.61
C LEU A 58 3.11 -13.53 3.85
N PHE A 59 3.36 -13.10 5.08
CA PHE A 59 4.61 -12.57 5.59
C PHE A 59 5.14 -13.47 6.72
N PRO A 60 5.81 -14.59 6.39
CA PRO A 60 6.32 -15.52 7.39
C PRO A 60 7.32 -14.83 8.33
N GLY A 61 7.17 -15.06 9.65
CA GLY A 61 8.06 -14.50 10.65
C GLY A 61 7.95 -12.99 10.89
N THR A 62 7.08 -12.30 10.16
CA THR A 62 6.91 -10.84 10.26
C THR A 62 5.90 -10.48 11.34
N THR A 63 6.24 -9.48 12.16
CA THR A 63 5.35 -8.86 13.15
C THR A 63 4.85 -7.49 12.68
N GLY A 64 3.84 -6.94 13.35
CA GLY A 64 3.38 -5.57 13.09
C GLY A 64 4.47 -4.53 13.31
N GLU A 65 5.31 -4.71 14.36
CA GLU A 65 6.45 -3.83 14.64
C GLU A 65 7.46 -3.77 13.49
N MET A 66 7.80 -4.91 12.89
CA MET A 66 8.69 -4.96 11.72
C MET A 66 8.10 -4.22 10.54
N PHE A 67 6.80 -4.32 10.33
CA PHE A 67 6.11 -3.67 9.22
C PHE A 67 6.00 -2.15 9.44
N ASP A 68 5.64 -1.70 10.65
CA ASP A 68 5.64 -0.28 11.02
C ASP A 68 7.05 0.33 10.87
N TRP A 69 8.07 -0.40 11.35
CA TRP A 69 9.49 0.01 11.23
C TRP A 69 9.90 0.18 9.77
N TRP A 70 9.51 -0.74 8.88
CA TRP A 70 9.85 -0.70 7.46
C TRP A 70 9.43 0.62 6.82
N PHE A 71 8.19 1.05 7.06
CA PHE A 71 7.63 2.27 6.44
C PHE A 71 8.25 3.57 6.95
N VAL A 72 8.96 3.55 8.06
CA VAL A 72 9.82 4.67 8.48
C VAL A 72 11.22 4.53 7.92
N TRP A 73 11.82 3.33 8.06
CA TRP A 73 13.23 3.11 7.80
C TRP A 73 13.60 3.21 6.31
N HIS A 74 12.79 2.64 5.41
CA HIS A 74 13.09 2.69 3.98
C HIS A 74 12.97 4.11 3.40
N ALA A 75 12.11 4.96 3.95
CA ALA A 75 11.88 6.31 3.43
C ALA A 75 13.03 7.29 3.72
N ILE A 76 13.95 6.93 4.60
CA ILE A 76 15.05 7.82 5.02
C ILE A 76 16.16 7.88 3.97
N ASP A 77 16.32 6.83 3.17
CA ASP A 77 17.40 6.70 2.19
C ASP A 77 16.95 5.95 0.94
N ARG A 78 17.30 6.47 -0.25
CA ARG A 78 16.91 5.90 -1.54
C ARG A 78 17.37 4.45 -1.73
N LEU A 79 18.53 4.06 -1.16
CA LEU A 79 19.02 2.69 -1.30
C LEU A 79 18.20 1.73 -0.44
N ARG A 80 17.68 2.20 0.69
CA ARG A 80 16.76 1.43 1.53
C ARG A 80 15.42 1.22 0.82
N TYR A 81 14.95 2.23 0.09
CA TYR A 81 13.77 2.12 -0.74
C TYR A 81 13.99 1.15 -1.91
N ALA A 82 15.13 1.25 -2.59
CA ALA A 82 15.45 0.40 -3.72
C ALA A 82 15.59 -1.09 -3.39
N ILE A 83 15.93 -1.49 -2.15
CA ILE A 83 15.98 -2.91 -1.81
C ILE A 83 14.61 -3.58 -1.73
N TRP A 84 13.54 -2.80 -1.62
CA TRP A 84 12.16 -3.29 -1.65
C TRP A 84 11.80 -3.84 -3.04
N ASP A 85 12.04 -3.06 -4.07
CA ASP A 85 11.96 -3.47 -5.46
C ASP A 85 13.11 -2.87 -6.29
N PRO A 86 14.25 -3.59 -6.41
CA PRO A 86 15.45 -3.06 -7.07
C PRO A 86 15.30 -2.75 -8.56
N GLU A 87 14.27 -3.29 -9.21
CA GLU A 87 14.04 -3.09 -10.64
C GLU A 87 13.19 -1.84 -10.89
N ASP A 88 12.23 -1.56 -10.00
CA ASP A 88 11.20 -0.55 -10.23
C ASP A 88 11.24 0.64 -9.25
N HIS A 89 11.94 0.53 -8.09
CA HIS A 89 12.09 1.62 -7.12
C HIS A 89 13.39 2.40 -7.33
N PHE A 90 13.31 3.67 -7.74
CA PHE A 90 14.47 4.49 -8.10
C PHE A 90 14.90 5.48 -7.05
N ASP A 91 13.94 6.20 -6.44
CA ASP A 91 14.25 7.21 -5.43
C ASP A 91 13.07 7.46 -4.50
N VAL A 92 13.37 7.92 -3.28
CA VAL A 92 12.40 8.41 -2.32
C VAL A 92 12.93 9.67 -1.62
N TYR A 93 12.08 10.66 -1.47
CA TYR A 93 12.33 11.85 -0.67
C TYR A 93 11.25 12.00 0.39
N LEU A 94 11.68 12.07 1.64
CA LEU A 94 10.82 12.29 2.79
C LEU A 94 10.82 13.79 3.16
N GLU A 95 9.64 14.45 3.15
CA GLU A 95 9.54 15.90 3.41
C GLU A 95 10.05 16.26 4.80
N ASP A 96 9.66 15.51 5.83
CA ASP A 96 10.09 15.75 7.21
C ASP A 96 10.89 14.56 7.76
N LYS A 97 12.16 14.52 7.35
CA LYS A 97 13.11 13.54 7.87
C LYS A 97 13.37 13.70 9.39
N ALA A 98 13.23 14.92 9.92
CA ALA A 98 13.43 15.15 11.35
C ALA A 98 12.33 14.47 12.18
N HIS A 99 11.06 14.50 11.73
CA HIS A 99 9.97 13.79 12.37
C HIS A 99 10.19 12.27 12.33
N ALA A 100 10.61 11.72 11.19
CA ALA A 100 10.92 10.29 11.06
C ALA A 100 12.09 9.84 11.97
N LEU A 101 12.98 10.75 12.35
CA LEU A 101 14.12 10.51 13.24
C LEU A 101 13.88 10.99 14.68
N ASP A 102 12.68 11.37 15.04
CA ASP A 102 12.34 11.72 16.43
C ASP A 102 12.08 10.47 17.27
N PHE A 103 13.10 10.02 17.97
CA PHE A 103 13.04 8.84 18.84
C PHE A 103 12.27 9.06 20.15
N SER A 104 11.73 10.24 20.41
CA SER A 104 10.77 10.45 21.50
C SER A 104 9.37 9.94 21.15
N LEU A 105 9.10 9.70 19.86
CA LEU A 105 7.88 9.13 19.31
C LEU A 105 8.02 7.62 19.11
N SER A 106 6.91 6.90 19.16
CA SER A 106 6.88 5.50 18.72
C SER A 106 7.16 5.40 17.21
N VAL A 107 7.58 4.24 16.74
CA VAL A 107 7.84 4.01 15.31
C VAL A 107 6.62 4.37 14.46
N ARG A 108 5.42 4.00 14.94
CA ARG A 108 4.16 4.28 14.27
C ARG A 108 3.86 5.79 14.18
N GLU A 109 4.07 6.53 15.27
CA GLU A 109 3.91 8.00 15.28
C GLU A 109 4.89 8.69 14.34
N ARG A 110 6.11 8.19 14.22
CA ARG A 110 7.13 8.71 13.29
C ARG A 110 6.77 8.54 11.81
N HIS A 111 5.87 7.63 11.51
CA HIS A 111 5.32 7.43 10.17
C HIS A 111 4.07 8.27 9.89
N TRP A 112 3.20 8.48 10.91
CA TRP A 112 1.96 9.23 10.73
C TRP A 112 2.21 10.70 10.37
N GLY A 113 1.51 11.17 9.35
CA GLY A 113 1.66 12.53 8.82
C GLY A 113 2.86 12.71 7.89
N SER A 114 3.67 11.68 7.66
CA SER A 114 4.78 11.76 6.72
C SER A 114 4.29 11.85 5.26
N VAL A 115 5.06 12.58 4.45
CA VAL A 115 4.82 12.68 3.01
C VAL A 115 6.06 12.14 2.29
N HIS A 116 5.85 11.09 1.51
CA HIS A 116 6.89 10.49 0.68
C HIS A 116 6.68 10.92 -0.77
N HIS A 117 7.71 11.48 -1.36
CA HIS A 117 7.82 11.70 -2.79
C HIS A 117 8.64 10.56 -3.39
N ILE A 118 8.07 9.86 -4.33
CA ILE A 118 8.54 8.56 -4.80
C ILE A 118 8.74 8.62 -6.31
N TRP A 119 9.84 8.05 -6.79
CA TRP A 119 10.09 7.81 -8.21
C TRP A 119 10.21 6.32 -8.44
N GLU A 120 9.22 5.74 -9.12
CA GLU A 120 9.14 4.32 -9.41
C GLU A 120 8.46 4.06 -10.76
N ASP A 121 8.64 2.86 -11.30
CA ASP A 121 7.81 2.33 -12.38
C ASP A 121 6.72 1.44 -11.78
N ALA A 122 5.52 1.98 -11.58
CA ALA A 122 4.38 1.20 -11.09
C ALA A 122 3.86 0.17 -12.12
N GLY A 123 4.75 -0.37 -12.97
CA GLY A 123 4.47 -1.38 -13.98
C GLY A 123 4.02 -0.84 -15.33
N MET A 124 4.14 0.48 -15.55
CA MET A 124 3.77 1.14 -16.82
C MET A 124 4.93 1.22 -17.81
N GLY A 125 6.16 0.83 -17.42
CA GLY A 125 7.36 0.93 -18.25
C GLY A 125 7.93 2.34 -18.34
N VAL A 126 7.50 3.23 -17.45
CA VAL A 126 7.96 4.61 -17.33
C VAL A 126 8.12 4.98 -15.85
N ILE A 127 9.12 5.80 -15.55
CA ILE A 127 9.28 6.33 -14.19
C ILE A 127 8.20 7.36 -13.94
N GLU A 128 7.37 7.12 -12.94
CA GLU A 128 6.32 8.00 -12.45
C GLU A 128 6.78 8.74 -11.20
N PHE A 129 6.26 9.93 -10.99
CA PHE A 129 6.39 10.65 -9.74
C PHE A 129 5.12 10.47 -8.93
N LEU A 130 5.26 9.83 -7.78
CA LEU A 130 4.17 9.54 -6.86
C LEU A 130 4.32 10.35 -5.59
N CYS A 131 3.20 10.70 -4.97
CA CYS A 131 3.17 11.28 -3.65
C CYS A 131 2.29 10.41 -2.75
N ALA A 132 2.83 9.92 -1.64
CA ALA A 132 2.10 9.20 -0.62
C ALA A 132 2.05 10.02 0.66
N ASN A 133 0.86 10.52 1.01
CA ASN A 133 0.60 11.27 2.22
C ASN A 133 0.02 10.34 3.27
N PHE A 134 0.90 9.78 4.11
CA PHE A 134 0.54 8.82 5.14
C PHE A 134 -0.26 9.48 6.26
N LYS A 135 -1.22 8.75 6.79
CA LYS A 135 -2.14 9.25 7.79
C LYS A 135 -2.19 8.31 8.99
N ARG A 136 -2.56 8.88 10.12
CA ARG A 136 -3.05 8.09 11.24
C ARG A 136 -4.31 7.34 10.80
N PRO A 137 -4.47 6.04 11.12
CA PRO A 137 -5.63 5.26 10.67
C PRO A 137 -6.98 5.88 11.02
N GLY A 138 -7.13 6.49 12.20
CA GLY A 138 -8.36 7.19 12.58
C GLY A 138 -8.69 8.36 11.67
N ASP A 139 -7.69 9.10 11.18
CA ASP A 139 -7.88 10.19 10.21
C ASP A 139 -8.31 9.69 8.84
N GLN A 140 -8.05 8.40 8.56
CA GLN A 140 -8.54 7.68 7.38
C GLN A 140 -9.89 6.96 7.64
N GLY A 141 -10.51 7.18 8.82
CA GLY A 141 -11.80 6.61 9.20
C GLY A 141 -11.76 5.13 9.55
N TYR A 142 -10.59 4.60 9.95
CA TYR A 142 -10.47 3.26 10.49
C TYR A 142 -10.76 3.23 12.00
N ASP A 143 -11.29 2.10 12.47
CA ASP A 143 -11.48 1.83 13.89
C ASP A 143 -10.16 1.44 14.56
N GLU A 144 -9.43 2.44 15.07
CA GLU A 144 -8.12 2.24 15.69
C GLU A 144 -8.14 1.33 16.92
N SER A 145 -9.31 1.15 17.57
CA SER A 145 -9.42 0.27 18.72
C SER A 145 -9.18 -1.21 18.39
N LYS A 146 -9.20 -1.55 17.10
CA LYS A 146 -8.93 -2.91 16.59
C LYS A 146 -7.47 -3.12 16.18
N ILE A 147 -6.65 -2.08 16.18
CA ILE A 147 -5.22 -2.20 15.92
C ILE A 147 -4.52 -2.69 17.20
N ASP A 148 -3.48 -3.48 17.08
CA ASP A 148 -2.79 -4.23 18.14
C ASP A 148 -3.68 -5.29 18.82
N THR A 149 -4.58 -5.88 18.02
CA THR A 149 -5.45 -7.00 18.42
C THR A 149 -5.28 -8.17 17.46
N ASP A 150 -5.99 -9.27 17.72
CA ASP A 150 -6.03 -10.43 16.79
C ASP A 150 -6.64 -10.07 15.42
N ALA A 151 -7.30 -8.92 15.29
CA ALA A 151 -7.85 -8.46 14.03
C ALA A 151 -6.80 -7.76 13.14
N CYS A 152 -5.87 -7.03 13.76
CA CYS A 152 -4.88 -6.22 13.05
C CYS A 152 -3.66 -5.95 13.93
N ASN A 153 -2.46 -6.19 13.44
CA ASN A 153 -1.21 -5.88 14.15
C ASN A 153 -0.44 -4.69 13.55
N SER A 154 -0.80 -4.24 12.34
CA SER A 154 -0.33 -2.98 11.74
C SER A 154 -1.27 -2.54 10.62
N LEU A 155 -1.42 -1.23 10.46
CA LEU A 155 -2.16 -0.62 9.37
C LEU A 155 -1.44 0.63 8.86
N ILE A 156 -0.89 0.52 7.67
CA ILE A 156 -0.28 1.62 6.93
C ILE A 156 -1.31 2.13 5.93
N CYS A 157 -1.66 3.40 6.01
CA CYS A 157 -2.65 3.99 5.11
C CYS A 157 -2.26 5.40 4.65
N ALA A 158 -2.60 5.73 3.42
CA ALA A 158 -2.23 7.00 2.79
C ALA A 158 -3.27 7.47 1.78
N ASN A 159 -3.34 8.78 1.61
CA ASN A 159 -3.82 9.38 0.38
C ASN A 159 -2.63 9.47 -0.58
N CYS A 160 -2.76 8.85 -1.75
CA CYS A 160 -1.73 8.83 -2.76
C CYS A 160 -2.20 9.50 -4.04
N PHE A 161 -1.28 9.95 -4.85
CA PHE A 161 -1.55 10.32 -6.23
C PHE A 161 -0.29 10.16 -7.10
N ALA A 162 -0.48 9.62 -8.29
CA ALA A 162 0.51 9.75 -9.36
C ALA A 162 0.35 11.14 -9.98
N VAL A 163 1.45 11.88 -10.07
CA VAL A 163 1.44 13.21 -10.70
C VAL A 163 1.33 13.03 -12.20
N GLY A 164 0.25 13.52 -12.77
CA GLY A 164 0.00 13.48 -14.20
C GLY A 164 0.98 14.33 -15.00
N ASN A 165 0.87 14.21 -16.29
CA ASN A 165 1.64 15.01 -17.25
C ASN A 165 0.66 15.63 -18.28
N ALA A 166 1.20 16.16 -19.38
CA ALA A 166 0.36 16.79 -20.43
C ALA A 166 -0.65 15.84 -21.09
N GLU A 167 -0.44 14.52 -20.99
CA GLU A 167 -1.24 13.48 -21.63
C GLU A 167 -2.12 12.70 -20.63
N MET A 168 -1.72 12.64 -19.36
CA MET A 168 -2.42 11.93 -18.31
C MET A 168 -2.67 12.83 -17.09
N PRO A 169 -3.92 12.91 -16.60
CA PRO A 169 -4.24 13.68 -15.39
C PRO A 169 -3.66 13.01 -14.15
N ASP A 170 -3.57 13.78 -13.04
CA ASP A 170 -3.26 13.22 -11.73
C ASP A 170 -4.20 12.07 -11.39
N MET A 171 -3.65 10.97 -10.88
CA MET A 171 -4.42 9.80 -10.50
C MET A 171 -4.45 9.65 -8.97
N PRO A 172 -5.51 10.12 -8.33
CA PRO A 172 -5.68 9.97 -6.89
C PRO A 172 -6.00 8.52 -6.52
N SER A 173 -5.49 8.08 -5.38
CA SER A 173 -5.83 6.80 -4.79
C SER A 173 -5.76 6.83 -3.27
N VAL A 174 -6.51 5.95 -2.62
CA VAL A 174 -6.36 5.63 -1.21
C VAL A 174 -5.68 4.27 -1.11
N MET A 175 -4.58 4.23 -0.39
CA MET A 175 -3.80 3.01 -0.15
C MET A 175 -4.02 2.53 1.29
N SER A 176 -4.13 1.21 1.46
CA SER A 176 -4.13 0.57 2.77
C SER A 176 -3.38 -0.76 2.71
N HIS A 177 -2.33 -0.84 3.52
CA HIS A 177 -1.60 -2.07 3.78
C HIS A 177 -1.96 -2.55 5.18
N PHE A 178 -2.98 -3.40 5.23
CA PHE A 178 -3.55 -3.95 6.45
C PHE A 178 -2.87 -5.28 6.78
N LEU A 179 -2.20 -5.34 7.92
CA LEU A 179 -1.49 -6.52 8.37
C LEU A 179 -2.22 -7.17 9.54
N ARG A 180 -2.60 -8.44 9.41
CA ARG A 180 -3.20 -9.19 10.52
C ARG A 180 -2.30 -10.34 10.98
N PRO A 181 -2.32 -10.68 12.28
CA PRO A 181 -1.55 -11.82 12.77
C PRO A 181 -2.15 -13.13 12.26
N VAL A 182 -1.28 -14.04 11.85
CA VAL A 182 -1.62 -15.43 11.50
C VAL A 182 -0.59 -16.37 12.11
N SER A 183 -0.88 -17.68 12.12
CA SER A 183 0.09 -18.67 12.62
C SER A 183 1.39 -18.59 11.83
N GLY A 184 2.51 -18.33 12.52
CA GLY A 184 3.83 -18.27 11.93
C GLY A 184 4.22 -16.93 11.29
N GLY A 185 3.46 -15.85 11.52
CA GLY A 185 3.78 -14.52 11.00
C GLY A 185 2.57 -13.62 10.86
N SER A 186 2.47 -12.96 9.72
CA SER A 186 1.37 -12.06 9.40
C SER A 186 0.83 -12.29 7.99
N GLU A 187 -0.36 -11.79 7.73
CA GLU A 187 -0.98 -11.74 6.42
C GLU A 187 -1.24 -10.28 6.05
N LEU A 188 -0.64 -9.84 4.96
CA LEU A 188 -0.91 -8.54 4.37
C LEU A 188 -2.16 -8.60 3.49
N ARG A 189 -3.05 -7.64 3.68
CA ARG A 189 -4.15 -7.28 2.80
C ARG A 189 -3.87 -5.90 2.22
N SER A 190 -3.19 -5.86 1.08
CA SER A 190 -2.91 -4.62 0.37
C SER A 190 -4.10 -4.24 -0.48
N HIS A 191 -4.60 -3.00 -0.31
CA HIS A 191 -5.73 -2.46 -1.06
C HIS A 191 -5.40 -1.07 -1.58
N PHE A 192 -5.80 -0.82 -2.83
CA PHE A 192 -5.84 0.50 -3.43
C PHE A 192 -7.26 0.78 -3.93
N TRP A 193 -7.80 1.93 -3.53
CA TRP A 193 -9.04 2.47 -4.09
C TRP A 193 -8.67 3.67 -4.96
N MET A 194 -8.52 3.40 -6.25
CA MET A 194 -8.16 4.41 -7.24
C MET A 194 -9.34 5.30 -7.58
N GLY A 195 -9.07 6.59 -7.71
CA GLY A 195 -10.11 7.61 -7.95
C GLY A 195 -10.75 8.16 -6.67
N TRP A 196 -10.19 7.82 -5.50
CA TRP A 196 -10.66 8.28 -4.20
C TRP A 196 -9.57 9.01 -3.41
N GLN A 197 -10.02 9.88 -2.51
CA GLN A 197 -9.23 10.44 -1.40
C GLN A 197 -10.06 10.37 -0.12
N ILE A 198 -9.41 10.30 1.04
CA ILE A 198 -10.08 10.48 2.33
C ILE A 198 -9.86 11.93 2.77
N ILE A 199 -10.96 12.65 3.00
CA ILE A 199 -10.97 14.02 3.50
C ILE A 199 -11.83 14.04 4.77
N ASP A 200 -11.26 14.49 5.88
CA ASP A 200 -11.93 14.51 7.19
C ASP A 200 -12.55 13.15 7.59
N GLY A 201 -11.81 12.06 7.32
CA GLY A 201 -12.22 10.69 7.63
C GLY A 201 -13.21 10.06 6.63
N GLU A 202 -13.71 10.83 5.65
CA GLU A 202 -14.73 10.39 4.70
C GLU A 202 -14.17 10.21 3.28
N PRO A 203 -14.58 9.13 2.55
CA PRO A 203 -14.16 8.92 1.17
C PRO A 203 -14.86 9.89 0.21
N VAL A 204 -14.03 10.62 -0.53
CA VAL A 204 -14.44 11.57 -1.56
C VAL A 204 -14.00 11.05 -2.92
N LYS A 205 -14.94 10.90 -3.85
CA LYS A 205 -14.66 10.51 -5.23
C LYS A 205 -14.01 11.68 -5.98
N CYS A 206 -12.88 11.41 -6.63
CA CYS A 206 -12.11 12.41 -7.38
C CYS A 206 -12.16 12.19 -8.90
N VAL A 207 -12.60 11.02 -9.38
CA VAL A 207 -12.79 10.77 -10.82
C VAL A 207 -14.03 11.50 -11.28
N PRO A 208 -13.95 12.32 -12.36
CA PRO A 208 -15.10 12.98 -12.94
C PRO A 208 -16.16 11.99 -13.43
N ASP A 209 -17.43 12.41 -13.43
CA ASP A 209 -18.52 11.58 -13.95
C ASP A 209 -18.32 11.26 -15.44
N GLY A 210 -18.58 10.00 -15.79
CA GLY A 210 -18.38 9.49 -17.15
C GLY A 210 -16.94 9.13 -17.52
N ILE A 211 -15.98 9.34 -16.61
CA ILE A 211 -14.60 8.91 -16.78
C ILE A 211 -14.40 7.60 -16.01
N SER A 212 -13.66 6.66 -16.61
CA SER A 212 -13.26 5.40 -15.96
C SER A 212 -11.75 5.25 -15.97
N ILE A 213 -11.21 4.75 -14.87
CA ILE A 213 -9.78 4.44 -14.75
C ILE A 213 -9.44 3.31 -15.75
N PRO A 214 -8.42 3.46 -16.60
CA PRO A 214 -8.06 2.45 -17.58
C PRO A 214 -7.64 1.12 -16.92
N SER A 215 -7.95 -0.03 -17.54
CA SER A 215 -7.57 -1.35 -17.04
C SER A 215 -6.06 -1.51 -16.91
N VAL A 216 -5.30 -0.95 -17.85
CA VAL A 216 -3.84 -1.01 -17.82
C VAL A 216 -3.26 -0.42 -16.52
N VAL A 217 -3.83 0.67 -16.02
CA VAL A 217 -3.37 1.26 -14.74
C VAL A 217 -3.63 0.31 -13.57
N ALA A 218 -4.79 -0.34 -13.55
CA ALA A 218 -5.13 -1.30 -12.50
C ALA A 218 -4.25 -2.56 -12.55
N THR A 219 -4.05 -3.13 -13.74
CA THR A 219 -3.26 -4.35 -13.92
C THR A 219 -1.78 -4.12 -13.69
N SER A 220 -1.25 -2.96 -14.09
CA SER A 220 0.14 -2.59 -13.85
C SER A 220 0.42 -2.42 -12.35
N LEU A 221 -0.39 -1.64 -11.64
CA LEU A 221 -0.24 -1.48 -10.19
C LEU A 221 -0.43 -2.80 -9.43
N LEU A 222 -1.37 -3.66 -9.85
CA LEU A 222 -1.51 -5.00 -9.24
C LEU A 222 -0.26 -5.84 -9.44
N LYS A 223 0.32 -5.83 -10.66
CA LYS A 223 1.55 -6.56 -10.97
C LYS A 223 2.73 -6.06 -10.12
N HIS A 224 2.93 -4.76 -10.08
CA HIS A 224 3.95 -4.12 -9.25
C HIS A 224 3.78 -4.51 -7.78
N ASN A 225 2.58 -4.40 -7.23
CA ASN A 225 2.26 -4.78 -5.85
C ASN A 225 2.53 -6.27 -5.55
N VAL A 226 2.31 -7.17 -6.50
CA VAL A 226 2.68 -8.60 -6.34
C VAL A 226 4.19 -8.77 -6.24
N ILE A 227 4.96 -8.07 -7.08
CA ILE A 227 6.42 -8.18 -7.13
C ILE A 227 7.04 -7.62 -5.86
N GLU A 228 6.73 -6.37 -5.52
CA GLU A 228 7.29 -5.67 -4.37
C GLU A 228 6.99 -6.37 -3.03
N PHE A 229 5.73 -6.79 -2.79
CA PHE A 229 5.37 -7.45 -1.54
C PHE A 229 5.81 -8.91 -1.46
N THR A 230 6.01 -9.59 -2.58
CA THR A 230 6.69 -10.90 -2.58
C THR A 230 8.13 -10.75 -2.11
N ASN A 231 8.84 -9.75 -2.61
CA ASN A 231 10.21 -9.48 -2.18
C ASN A 231 10.25 -9.02 -0.72
N LEU A 232 9.41 -8.07 -0.33
CA LEU A 232 9.38 -7.58 1.05
C LEU A 232 9.08 -8.70 2.05
N ALA A 233 8.14 -9.59 1.76
CA ALA A 233 7.83 -10.73 2.62
C ALA A 233 9.04 -11.66 2.85
N ALA A 234 9.92 -11.77 1.84
CA ALA A 234 11.12 -12.60 1.94
C ALA A 234 12.27 -11.91 2.71
N ILE A 235 12.40 -10.58 2.61
CA ILE A 235 13.56 -9.86 3.15
C ILE A 235 13.30 -9.20 4.51
N LEU A 236 12.05 -8.80 4.80
CA LEU A 236 11.76 -7.94 5.96
C LEU A 236 12.28 -8.47 7.30
N PRO A 237 12.06 -9.74 7.67
CA PRO A 237 12.58 -10.24 8.96
C PRO A 237 14.12 -10.21 9.04
N LEU A 238 14.81 -10.41 7.90
CA LEU A 238 16.27 -10.42 7.84
C LEU A 238 16.82 -8.99 7.94
N VAL A 239 16.27 -8.08 7.13
CA VAL A 239 16.67 -6.67 7.14
C VAL A 239 16.39 -6.04 8.52
N TYR A 240 15.22 -6.33 9.11
CA TYR A 240 14.92 -5.85 10.45
C TYR A 240 15.91 -6.36 11.51
N ALA A 241 16.28 -7.64 11.45
CA ALA A 241 17.23 -8.21 12.41
C ALA A 241 18.62 -7.54 12.33
N GLU A 242 19.04 -7.12 11.13
CA GLU A 242 20.34 -6.49 10.89
C GLU A 242 20.31 -4.96 11.10
N GLU A 243 19.21 -4.29 10.71
CA GLU A 243 19.18 -2.84 10.51
C GLU A 243 18.26 -2.08 11.48
N LYS A 244 17.51 -2.74 12.37
CA LYS A 244 16.49 -2.07 13.22
C LYS A 244 17.03 -0.93 14.08
N ASP A 245 18.29 -0.97 14.43
CA ASP A 245 18.97 0.04 15.24
C ASP A 245 19.81 1.02 14.38
N ASN A 246 19.90 0.78 13.07
CA ASN A 246 20.66 1.60 12.12
C ASN A 246 19.73 2.59 11.41
N TRP A 247 19.71 3.81 11.92
CA TRP A 247 18.85 4.87 11.41
C TRP A 247 19.59 5.95 10.58
N LEU A 248 20.93 5.90 10.53
CA LEU A 248 21.77 6.92 9.86
C LEU A 248 22.64 6.30 8.77
#